data_940cd8266f2a2b5cb468b71537e53095
#
_entry.id   940cd8266f2a2b5cb468b71537e53095
#
_cell.length_a   1.000
_cell.length_b   1.000
_cell.length_c   1.000
_cell.angle_alpha   90.00
_cell.angle_beta   90.00
_cell.angle_gamma   90.00
#
_symmetry.space_group_name_H-M   'P 1'
#
loop_
_entity.id
_entity.type
_entity.pdbx_description
1 polymer ?
#
loop_
_entity_poly.entity_id
_entity_poly.type
_entity_poly.pdbx_seq_one_letter_code
_entity_poly.pdbx_strand_id
1 'polypeptide(L)'
;MNKLTLLLLLSLAASVSLAEPVDVKVRVLANDAKFVGTSMGGAKVVITDVESGVVLASGVTKGGTGDTGLIMRKPREHGQSIVTDSAAVFNASIDIGRPTRVRVDASGPLGYPDSTAQVSATHWLIPGHEITDGWTLVLPGFVIELIDAPRKSSRGDEIPLQVKLVMMCGCPTQPGGLWDSDQYTIKGQLWKGDTMISEADMEYTGKTSHYRGVVPVAASGELEMLVYAVDTETGNTAVITSPLLVR
;
A
#
# COMPACT_ATOMS: atom_id res chain seq x y z
N MET A 1 -48.91 59.56 37.08
CA MET A 1 -47.48 59.30 36.83
C MET A 1 -47.30 57.84 36.41
N ASN A 2 -47.35 57.62 35.06
CA ASN A 2 -47.25 56.25 34.51
C ASN A 2 -45.79 55.95 34.24
N LYS A 3 -45.25 54.89 34.88
CA LYS A 3 -43.94 54.33 34.57
C LYS A 3 -44.10 53.30 33.48
N LEU A 4 -43.66 53.66 32.27
CA LEU A 4 -43.56 52.77 31.14
C LEU A 4 -42.29 51.94 31.26
N THR A 5 -42.41 50.65 31.56
CA THR A 5 -41.28 49.71 31.64
C THR A 5 -41.02 49.19 30.21
N LEU A 6 -39.92 49.61 29.60
CA LEU A 6 -39.47 49.15 28.28
C LEU A 6 -38.74 47.82 28.46
N LEU A 7 -39.38 46.71 28.04
CA LEU A 7 -38.76 45.37 27.98
C LEU A 7 -37.90 45.27 26.71
N LEU A 8 -36.57 45.29 26.88
CA LEU A 8 -35.62 45.07 25.80
C LEU A 8 -35.50 43.52 25.54
N LEU A 9 -36.14 43.03 24.53
CA LEU A 9 -35.97 41.66 24.05
C LEU A 9 -34.62 41.55 23.30
N LEU A 10 -33.63 40.97 23.99
CA LEU A 10 -32.32 40.60 23.39
C LEU A 10 -32.54 39.33 22.56
N SER A 11 -32.73 39.45 21.25
CA SER A 11 -32.77 38.31 20.33
C SER A 11 -31.37 37.75 20.18
N LEU A 12 -31.10 36.59 20.82
CA LEU A 12 -29.90 35.81 20.61
C LEU A 12 -29.99 35.16 19.21
N ALA A 13 -29.40 35.81 18.23
CA ALA A 13 -29.22 35.20 16.92
C ALA A 13 -28.17 34.06 17.05
N ALA A 14 -28.64 32.83 17.20
CA ALA A 14 -27.78 31.65 17.07
C ALA A 14 -27.27 31.62 15.62
N SER A 15 -25.99 31.94 15.44
CA SER A 15 -25.32 31.75 14.16
C SER A 15 -25.28 30.24 13.89
N VAL A 16 -26.13 29.75 13.01
CA VAL A 16 -26.03 28.40 12.47
C VAL A 16 -24.78 28.41 11.60
N SER A 17 -23.70 27.88 12.13
CA SER A 17 -22.53 27.58 11.33
C SER A 17 -22.95 26.50 10.32
N LEU A 18 -23.14 26.88 9.06
CA LEU A 18 -23.30 25.92 7.98
C LEU A 18 -21.99 25.15 7.88
N ALA A 19 -22.07 23.83 7.96
CA ALA A 19 -20.92 22.99 7.68
C ALA A 19 -20.51 23.22 6.21
N GLU A 20 -19.27 23.63 6.00
CA GLU A 20 -18.73 23.74 4.65
C GLU A 20 -18.02 22.44 4.30
N PRO A 21 -18.39 21.80 3.16
CA PRO A 21 -17.73 20.59 2.74
C PRO A 21 -16.24 20.86 2.45
N VAL A 22 -15.38 19.95 2.89
CA VAL A 22 -13.95 19.96 2.57
C VAL A 22 -13.68 18.85 1.58
N ASP A 23 -13.17 19.20 0.40
CA ASP A 23 -12.75 18.23 -0.59
C ASP A 23 -11.38 17.65 -0.21
N VAL A 24 -11.36 16.34 -0.07
CA VAL A 24 -10.19 15.58 0.37
C VAL A 24 -9.73 14.66 -0.76
N LYS A 25 -8.45 14.74 -1.07
CA LYS A 25 -7.78 13.84 -2.01
C LYS A 25 -6.80 12.97 -1.24
N VAL A 26 -6.85 11.64 -1.44
CA VAL A 26 -5.90 10.71 -0.86
C VAL A 26 -5.25 9.88 -1.97
N ARG A 27 -3.92 9.82 -1.93
CA ARG A 27 -3.11 9.05 -2.86
C ARG A 27 -2.27 8.04 -2.08
N VAL A 28 -1.99 6.91 -2.72
CA VAL A 28 -1.14 5.87 -2.15
C VAL A 28 0.05 5.65 -3.08
N LEU A 29 1.23 5.98 -2.58
CA LEU A 29 2.50 5.83 -3.27
C LEU A 29 3.17 4.54 -2.79
N ALA A 30 3.61 3.68 -3.69
CA ALA A 30 4.47 2.56 -3.31
C ALA A 30 5.83 3.09 -2.85
N ASN A 31 6.38 2.53 -1.78
CA ASN A 31 7.68 2.93 -1.27
C ASN A 31 8.77 2.68 -2.33
N ASP A 32 9.60 3.69 -2.58
CA ASP A 32 10.59 3.75 -3.65
C ASP A 32 10.03 3.43 -5.05
N ALA A 33 8.74 3.76 -5.29
CA ALA A 33 8.10 3.47 -6.58
C ALA A 33 7.00 4.50 -6.91
N LYS A 34 6.04 4.11 -7.73
CA LYS A 34 4.98 4.99 -8.23
C LYS A 34 3.66 4.81 -7.46
N PHE A 35 2.62 5.55 -7.86
CA PHE A 35 1.30 5.41 -7.23
C PHE A 35 0.68 4.04 -7.47
N VAL A 36 -0.03 3.53 -6.45
CA VAL A 36 -0.81 2.28 -6.55
C VAL A 36 -2.09 2.55 -7.33
N GLY A 37 -2.05 2.21 -8.62
CA GLY A 37 -3.10 2.50 -9.58
C GLY A 37 -4.12 1.38 -9.77
N THR A 38 -5.09 1.64 -10.66
CA THR A 38 -6.19 0.71 -10.98
C THR A 38 -5.69 -0.64 -11.51
N SER A 39 -4.54 -0.67 -12.20
CA SER A 39 -3.94 -1.93 -12.71
C SER A 39 -3.57 -2.92 -11.60
N MET A 40 -3.36 -2.43 -10.38
CA MET A 40 -3.07 -3.23 -9.19
C MET A 40 -4.31 -3.42 -8.28
N GLY A 41 -5.50 -3.08 -8.77
CA GLY A 41 -6.74 -3.06 -8.01
C GLY A 41 -6.94 -1.79 -7.17
N GLY A 42 -6.00 -0.85 -7.21
CA GLY A 42 -5.99 0.34 -6.36
C GLY A 42 -5.67 0.03 -4.90
N ALA A 43 -5.84 1.01 -4.03
CA ALA A 43 -5.75 0.88 -2.59
C ALA A 43 -7.06 1.33 -1.93
N LYS A 44 -7.53 0.60 -0.94
CA LYS A 44 -8.67 0.98 -0.09
C LYS A 44 -8.23 2.11 0.83
N VAL A 45 -9.03 3.17 0.91
CA VAL A 45 -8.84 4.30 1.80
C VAL A 45 -10.04 4.39 2.74
N VAL A 46 -9.76 4.66 4.02
CA VAL A 46 -10.79 4.93 5.05
C VAL A 46 -10.36 6.18 5.82
N ILE A 47 -11.25 7.16 5.94
CA ILE A 47 -11.05 8.37 6.71
C ILE A 47 -11.99 8.32 7.92
N THR A 48 -11.42 8.33 9.11
CA THR A 48 -12.15 8.20 10.37
C THR A 48 -11.88 9.40 11.28
N ASP A 49 -12.94 9.98 11.85
CA ASP A 49 -12.80 10.97 12.92
C ASP A 49 -12.16 10.32 14.16
N VAL A 50 -11.07 10.88 14.63
CA VAL A 50 -10.29 10.31 15.75
C VAL A 50 -11.04 10.40 17.08
N GLU A 51 -11.87 11.43 17.27
CA GLU A 51 -12.58 11.65 18.53
C GLU A 51 -13.82 10.78 18.64
N SER A 52 -14.62 10.70 17.58
CA SER A 52 -15.89 9.94 17.59
C SER A 52 -15.76 8.50 17.12
N GLY A 53 -14.69 8.16 16.39
CA GLY A 53 -14.52 6.87 15.72
C GLY A 53 -15.43 6.68 14.48
N VAL A 54 -16.17 7.72 14.08
CA VAL A 54 -17.07 7.66 12.93
C VAL A 54 -16.27 7.67 11.63
N VAL A 55 -16.60 6.77 10.70
CA VAL A 55 -16.05 6.76 9.36
C VAL A 55 -16.70 7.90 8.55
N LEU A 56 -15.89 8.89 8.17
CA LEU A 56 -16.34 10.06 7.43
C LEU A 56 -16.38 9.80 5.92
N ALA A 57 -15.43 9.01 5.41
CA ALA A 57 -15.39 8.62 4.01
C ALA A 57 -14.63 7.30 3.83
N SER A 58 -14.98 6.52 2.80
CA SER A 58 -14.22 5.35 2.39
C SER A 58 -14.37 5.09 0.89
N GLY A 59 -13.34 4.50 0.28
CA GLY A 59 -13.35 4.14 -1.13
C GLY A 59 -12.05 3.54 -1.59
N VAL A 60 -11.82 3.56 -2.90
CA VAL A 60 -10.64 2.97 -3.54
C VAL A 60 -9.98 4.00 -4.45
N THR A 61 -8.65 4.05 -4.45
CA THR A 61 -7.90 4.90 -5.38
C THR A 61 -8.10 4.44 -6.82
N LYS A 62 -8.33 5.37 -7.73
CA LYS A 62 -8.52 5.11 -9.17
C LYS A 62 -7.62 6.01 -9.99
N GLY A 63 -7.04 5.48 -11.05
CA GLY A 63 -6.13 6.19 -11.95
C GLY A 63 -4.89 5.39 -12.29
N GLY A 64 -3.93 6.03 -12.92
CA GLY A 64 -2.65 5.45 -13.32
C GLY A 64 -1.59 5.51 -12.22
N THR A 65 -0.40 5.03 -12.56
CA THR A 65 0.73 5.04 -11.63
C THR A 65 1.49 6.37 -11.59
N GLY A 66 1.11 7.36 -12.39
CA GLY A 66 1.80 8.65 -12.52
C GLY A 66 3.01 8.60 -13.47
N ASP A 67 3.69 9.74 -13.62
CA ASP A 67 4.84 9.91 -14.53
C ASP A 67 6.14 9.38 -13.91
N THR A 68 6.79 8.44 -14.58
CA THR A 68 8.04 7.82 -14.10
C THR A 68 9.21 8.81 -14.06
N GLY A 69 9.28 9.72 -15.04
CA GLY A 69 10.33 10.74 -15.08
C GLY A 69 10.24 11.69 -13.88
N LEU A 70 9.03 12.14 -13.60
CA LEU A 70 8.75 13.07 -12.50
C LEU A 70 8.95 12.43 -11.12
N ILE A 71 8.48 11.18 -10.94
CA ILE A 71 8.49 10.52 -9.63
C ILE A 71 9.86 9.93 -9.30
N MET A 72 10.53 9.28 -10.29
CA MET A 72 11.67 8.41 -10.01
C MET A 72 13.01 8.94 -10.55
N ARG A 73 13.02 9.82 -11.55
CA ARG A 73 14.26 10.18 -12.26
C ARG A 73 14.72 11.61 -12.05
N LYS A 74 13.80 12.52 -11.75
CA LYS A 74 14.15 13.94 -11.53
C LYS A 74 14.46 14.17 -10.05
N PRO A 75 15.53 14.89 -9.70
CA PRO A 75 15.74 15.37 -8.34
C PRO A 75 14.51 16.16 -7.89
N ARG A 76 14.07 15.95 -6.66
CA ARG A 76 12.92 16.67 -6.08
C ARG A 76 13.40 18.00 -5.50
N GLU A 77 12.76 19.08 -5.92
CA GLU A 77 12.89 20.37 -5.28
C GLU A 77 11.85 20.53 -4.16
N HIS A 78 12.16 21.38 -3.18
CA HIS A 78 11.21 21.67 -2.10
C HIS A 78 9.90 22.27 -2.66
N GLY A 79 8.77 21.68 -2.27
CA GLY A 79 7.45 22.12 -2.75
C GLY A 79 7.07 21.62 -4.16
N GLN A 80 7.93 20.88 -4.84
CA GLN A 80 7.60 20.31 -6.15
C GLN A 80 6.60 19.17 -6.02
N SER A 81 5.48 19.29 -6.74
CA SER A 81 4.49 18.22 -6.87
C SER A 81 5.03 17.07 -7.74
N ILE A 82 4.75 15.83 -7.32
CA ILE A 82 4.97 14.61 -8.11
C ILE A 82 3.67 14.07 -8.70
N VAL A 83 2.58 14.79 -8.48
CA VAL A 83 1.23 14.40 -8.91
C VAL A 83 1.00 14.83 -10.34
N THR A 84 0.40 13.95 -11.14
CA THR A 84 -0.16 14.25 -12.45
C THR A 84 -1.66 14.00 -12.45
N ASP A 85 -2.41 14.57 -13.38
CA ASP A 85 -3.87 14.40 -13.47
C ASP A 85 -4.31 12.93 -13.62
N SER A 86 -3.45 12.11 -14.21
CA SER A 86 -3.69 10.68 -14.38
C SER A 86 -3.31 9.83 -13.17
N ALA A 87 -2.62 10.40 -12.16
CA ALA A 87 -2.17 9.64 -10.99
C ALA A 87 -3.36 9.22 -10.12
N ALA A 88 -3.31 7.96 -9.65
CA ALA A 88 -4.38 7.38 -8.86
C ALA A 88 -4.72 8.20 -7.62
N VAL A 89 -6.02 8.41 -7.37
CA VAL A 89 -6.54 9.21 -6.27
C VAL A 89 -7.87 8.64 -5.78
N PHE A 90 -8.13 8.76 -4.49
CA PHE A 90 -9.45 8.69 -3.87
C PHE A 90 -9.90 10.12 -3.54
N ASN A 91 -11.09 10.52 -4.00
CA ASN A 91 -11.69 11.82 -3.72
C ASN A 91 -12.89 11.63 -2.79
N ALA A 92 -13.03 12.50 -1.82
CA ALA A 92 -14.19 12.58 -0.93
C ALA A 92 -14.52 14.04 -0.61
N SER A 93 -15.79 14.34 -0.40
CA SER A 93 -16.26 15.60 0.17
C SER A 93 -16.80 15.33 1.56
N ILE A 94 -16.29 15.99 2.58
CA ILE A 94 -16.58 15.72 3.99
C ILE A 94 -17.13 16.98 4.64
N ASP A 95 -18.37 16.89 5.17
CA ASP A 95 -19.03 18.00 5.88
C ASP A 95 -18.49 18.08 7.31
N ILE A 96 -17.81 19.18 7.64
CA ILE A 96 -17.33 19.47 8.99
C ILE A 96 -17.60 20.92 9.37
N GLY A 97 -18.09 21.15 10.59
CA GLY A 97 -18.36 22.50 11.11
C GLY A 97 -17.21 23.12 11.91
N ARG A 98 -16.14 22.36 12.17
CA ARG A 98 -14.95 22.80 12.94
C ARG A 98 -13.72 22.00 12.51
N PRO A 99 -12.49 22.48 12.84
CA PRO A 99 -11.29 21.68 12.64
C PRO A 99 -11.45 20.29 13.27
N THR A 100 -11.31 19.24 12.46
CA THR A 100 -11.54 17.84 12.86
C THR A 100 -10.27 17.01 12.63
N ARG A 101 -9.85 16.30 13.67
CA ARG A 101 -8.71 15.39 13.58
C ARG A 101 -9.15 14.06 12.99
N VAL A 102 -8.52 13.66 11.89
CA VAL A 102 -8.88 12.42 11.19
C VAL A 102 -7.69 11.47 11.12
N ARG A 103 -7.98 10.16 11.17
CA ARG A 103 -7.05 9.11 10.79
C ARG A 103 -7.39 8.67 9.38
N VAL A 104 -6.37 8.58 8.53
CA VAL A 104 -6.46 8.07 7.17
C VAL A 104 -5.72 6.74 7.10
N ASP A 105 -6.45 5.67 6.89
CA ASP A 105 -5.93 4.32 6.71
C ASP A 105 -5.95 3.99 5.22
N ALA A 106 -4.84 3.43 4.70
CA ALA A 106 -4.76 2.93 3.34
C ALA A 106 -4.25 1.49 3.35
N SER A 107 -4.88 0.61 2.57
CA SER A 107 -4.47 -0.78 2.42
C SER A 107 -4.53 -1.22 0.95
N GLY A 108 -3.53 -1.96 0.51
CA GLY A 108 -3.41 -2.42 -0.89
C GLY A 108 -2.09 -3.11 -1.19
N PRO A 109 -1.87 -3.46 -2.46
CA PRO A 109 -2.78 -3.35 -3.59
C PRO A 109 -3.92 -4.38 -3.52
N LEU A 110 -5.15 -3.98 -3.87
CA LEU A 110 -6.33 -4.83 -3.69
C LEU A 110 -6.39 -6.01 -4.67
N GLY A 111 -5.70 -5.94 -5.80
CA GLY A 111 -5.59 -7.03 -6.76
C GLY A 111 -4.71 -8.18 -6.30
N TYR A 112 -3.97 -8.01 -5.21
CA TYR A 112 -2.98 -8.98 -4.70
C TYR A 112 -3.12 -9.14 -3.18
N PRO A 113 -4.14 -9.86 -2.71
CA PRO A 113 -4.47 -9.95 -1.29
C PRO A 113 -3.33 -10.53 -0.43
N ASP A 114 -2.55 -11.48 -0.98
CA ASP A 114 -1.42 -12.09 -0.26
C ASP A 114 -0.22 -11.14 -0.08
N SER A 115 -0.19 -10.02 -0.82
CA SER A 115 0.84 -8.97 -0.73
C SER A 115 0.28 -7.65 -0.18
N THR A 116 -0.93 -7.65 0.38
CA THR A 116 -1.54 -6.42 0.91
C THR A 116 -0.76 -5.90 2.11
N ALA A 117 -0.32 -4.64 2.02
CA ALA A 117 0.23 -3.88 3.14
C ALA A 117 -0.77 -2.81 3.60
N GLN A 118 -0.53 -2.24 4.78
CA GLN A 118 -1.35 -1.19 5.36
C GLN A 118 -0.50 -0.06 5.92
N VAL A 119 -0.97 1.16 5.79
CA VAL A 119 -0.36 2.37 6.35
C VAL A 119 -1.44 3.27 6.92
N SER A 120 -1.11 4.01 7.97
CA SER A 120 -2.00 4.94 8.65
C SER A 120 -1.30 6.26 8.92
N ALA A 121 -2.03 7.36 8.76
CA ALA A 121 -1.57 8.70 9.12
C ALA A 121 -2.70 9.51 9.76
N THR A 122 -2.33 10.49 10.59
CA THR A 122 -3.29 11.39 11.23
C THR A 122 -3.11 12.80 10.69
N HIS A 123 -4.22 13.43 10.32
CA HIS A 123 -4.27 14.77 9.75
C HIS A 123 -5.35 15.63 10.41
N TRP A 124 -5.30 16.93 10.17
CA TRP A 124 -6.38 17.84 10.49
C TRP A 124 -7.12 18.25 9.22
N LEU A 125 -8.44 18.10 9.22
CA LEU A 125 -9.34 18.75 8.25
C LEU A 125 -9.72 20.10 8.80
N ILE A 126 -9.55 21.14 7.97
CA ILE A 126 -9.89 22.53 8.32
C ILE A 126 -10.99 23.00 7.37
N PRO A 127 -12.18 23.43 7.88
CA PRO A 127 -13.25 23.95 7.03
C PRO A 127 -12.76 25.07 6.10
N GLY A 128 -13.17 25.02 4.83
CA GLY A 128 -12.80 26.02 3.83
C GLY A 128 -11.35 25.96 3.33
N HIS A 129 -10.56 24.94 3.75
CA HIS A 129 -9.16 24.77 3.32
C HIS A 129 -8.92 23.40 2.70
N GLU A 130 -8.71 23.38 1.40
CA GLU A 130 -8.34 22.18 0.65
C GLU A 130 -6.81 22.03 0.57
N ILE A 131 -6.34 20.77 0.51
CA ILE A 131 -4.93 20.47 0.25
C ILE A 131 -4.78 20.18 -1.25
N THR A 132 -4.03 21.01 -1.95
CA THR A 132 -3.93 21.03 -3.43
C THR A 132 -3.69 19.64 -4.04
N ASP A 133 -2.63 18.95 -3.60
CA ASP A 133 -2.28 17.61 -4.11
C ASP A 133 -2.91 16.48 -3.29
N GLY A 134 -3.56 16.83 -2.18
CA GLY A 134 -4.09 15.89 -1.21
C GLY A 134 -3.01 15.27 -0.32
N TRP A 135 -3.42 14.25 0.45
CA TRP A 135 -2.51 13.47 1.28
C TRP A 135 -1.95 12.29 0.51
N THR A 136 -0.63 12.07 0.63
CA THR A 136 0.04 10.91 0.05
C THR A 136 0.54 10.02 1.17
N LEU A 137 0.01 8.78 1.23
CA LEU A 137 0.49 7.73 2.13
C LEU A 137 1.46 6.83 1.38
N VAL A 138 2.57 6.44 2.02
CA VAL A 138 3.59 5.58 1.41
C VAL A 138 3.39 4.15 1.88
N LEU A 139 3.10 3.24 0.94
CA LEU A 139 2.83 1.83 1.19
C LEU A 139 4.11 1.01 0.98
N PRO A 140 4.66 0.36 2.02
CA PRO A 140 5.88 -0.43 1.92
C PRO A 140 5.65 -1.80 1.29
N GLY A 141 6.69 -2.39 0.71
CA GLY A 141 6.75 -3.77 0.30
C GLY A 141 6.79 -4.02 -1.20
N PHE A 142 6.74 -5.30 -1.54
CA PHE A 142 6.63 -5.81 -2.91
C PHE A 142 5.32 -6.59 -3.07
N VAL A 143 4.91 -6.79 -4.32
CA VAL A 143 3.95 -7.84 -4.69
C VAL A 143 4.75 -9.05 -5.15
N ILE A 144 4.49 -10.20 -4.50
CA ILE A 144 5.08 -11.49 -4.86
C ILE A 144 3.96 -12.49 -5.19
N GLU A 145 4.12 -13.20 -6.32
CA GLU A 145 3.19 -14.22 -6.77
C GLU A 145 3.95 -15.53 -7.02
N LEU A 146 3.46 -16.62 -6.47
CA LEU A 146 3.98 -17.95 -6.76
C LEU A 146 3.43 -18.42 -8.11
N ILE A 147 4.32 -18.59 -9.12
CA ILE A 147 3.91 -18.97 -10.48
C ILE A 147 3.85 -20.47 -10.61
N ASP A 148 4.88 -21.15 -10.06
CA ASP A 148 4.99 -22.60 -10.12
C ASP A 148 5.54 -23.11 -8.79
N ALA A 149 4.78 -24.05 -8.19
CA ALA A 149 5.16 -24.75 -6.97
C ALA A 149 4.40 -26.07 -6.88
N PRO A 150 5.10 -27.21 -6.69
CA PRO A 150 4.44 -28.49 -6.54
C PRO A 150 3.71 -28.57 -5.20
N ARG A 151 2.58 -29.25 -5.16
CA ARG A 151 1.86 -29.54 -3.90
C ARG A 151 2.27 -30.87 -3.28
N LYS A 152 3.02 -31.72 -4.02
CA LYS A 152 3.50 -33.02 -3.58
C LYS A 152 4.90 -33.25 -4.10
N SER A 153 5.73 -33.95 -3.30
CA SER A 153 7.09 -34.36 -3.65
C SER A 153 7.50 -35.61 -2.87
N SER A 154 8.71 -36.09 -3.10
CA SER A 154 9.33 -37.16 -2.34
C SER A 154 10.58 -36.63 -1.64
N ARG A 155 10.94 -37.26 -0.53
CA ARG A 155 12.21 -36.97 0.13
C ARG A 155 13.39 -37.31 -0.81
N GLY A 156 14.31 -36.35 -0.96
CA GLY A 156 15.44 -36.45 -1.89
C GLY A 156 15.20 -35.75 -3.23
N ASP A 157 13.98 -35.30 -3.52
CA ASP A 157 13.71 -34.52 -4.72
C ASP A 157 14.32 -33.13 -4.61
N GLU A 158 14.39 -32.46 -5.75
CA GLU A 158 14.66 -31.02 -5.87
C GLU A 158 13.41 -30.32 -6.40
N ILE A 159 12.94 -29.28 -5.69
CA ILE A 159 11.73 -28.57 -6.04
C ILE A 159 12.08 -27.26 -6.74
N PRO A 160 11.69 -27.09 -8.03
CA PRO A 160 11.73 -25.80 -8.67
C PRO A 160 10.63 -24.89 -8.08
N LEU A 161 11.03 -23.72 -7.57
CA LEU A 161 10.14 -22.64 -7.20
C LEU A 161 10.29 -21.50 -8.20
N GLN A 162 9.19 -20.93 -8.64
CA GLN A 162 9.21 -19.75 -9.51
C GLN A 162 8.23 -18.70 -8.99
N VAL A 163 8.70 -17.47 -8.89
CA VAL A 163 7.90 -16.34 -8.45
C VAL A 163 7.96 -15.19 -9.46
N LYS A 164 6.93 -14.37 -9.43
CA LYS A 164 6.94 -13.04 -10.03
C LYS A 164 7.01 -12.02 -8.89
N LEU A 165 7.94 -11.07 -8.97
CA LEU A 165 8.18 -10.02 -7.99
C LEU A 165 8.08 -8.66 -8.68
N VAL A 166 7.20 -7.79 -8.19
CA VAL A 166 7.06 -6.41 -8.69
C VAL A 166 6.90 -5.45 -7.51
N MET A 167 7.11 -4.15 -7.75
CA MET A 167 6.79 -3.12 -6.76
C MET A 167 5.28 -3.06 -6.51
N MET A 168 4.83 -2.49 -5.39
CA MET A 168 3.40 -2.34 -5.05
C MET A 168 2.58 -1.60 -6.13
N CYS A 169 3.22 -0.79 -6.98
CA CYS A 169 2.59 -0.14 -8.14
C CYS A 169 2.47 -1.04 -9.38
N GLY A 170 2.96 -2.29 -9.34
CA GLY A 170 3.11 -3.18 -10.48
C GLY A 170 4.30 -2.86 -11.38
N CYS A 171 5.18 -1.99 -10.94
CA CYS A 171 6.39 -1.62 -11.66
C CYS A 171 7.38 -2.79 -11.67
N PRO A 172 8.00 -3.10 -12.82
CA PRO A 172 8.76 -4.33 -13.01
C PRO A 172 10.13 -4.27 -12.33
N THR A 173 10.57 -5.39 -11.75
CA THR A 173 11.91 -5.57 -11.19
C THR A 173 12.78 -6.37 -12.15
N GLN A 174 14.06 -6.03 -12.28
CA GLN A 174 15.05 -6.77 -13.06
C GLN A 174 16.47 -6.27 -12.76
N PRO A 175 17.52 -7.08 -12.99
CA PRO A 175 18.90 -6.66 -12.88
C PRO A 175 19.21 -5.42 -13.73
N GLY A 176 19.92 -4.43 -13.15
CA GLY A 176 20.27 -3.16 -13.80
C GLY A 176 19.09 -2.29 -14.22
N GLY A 177 17.86 -2.60 -13.78
CA GLY A 177 16.66 -1.83 -14.06
C GLY A 177 16.50 -0.60 -13.18
N LEU A 178 15.37 0.13 -13.35
CA LEU A 178 15.02 1.25 -12.45
C LEU A 178 14.72 0.74 -11.03
N TRP A 179 14.16 -0.44 -10.92
CA TRP A 179 13.99 -1.24 -9.70
C TRP A 179 14.92 -2.44 -9.83
N ASP A 180 16.19 -2.20 -9.45
CA ASP A 180 17.30 -3.11 -9.69
C ASP A 180 17.27 -4.28 -8.72
N SER A 181 16.93 -5.46 -9.23
CA SER A 181 16.84 -6.66 -8.41
C SER A 181 18.19 -7.23 -7.95
N ASP A 182 19.33 -6.74 -8.46
CA ASP A 182 20.64 -7.12 -7.94
C ASP A 182 20.86 -6.61 -6.50
N GLN A 183 20.04 -5.63 -6.07
CA GLN A 183 20.03 -5.11 -4.69
C GLN A 183 19.13 -5.92 -3.75
N TYR A 184 18.32 -6.85 -4.28
CA TYR A 184 17.35 -7.60 -3.48
C TYR A 184 17.90 -8.97 -3.08
N THR A 185 17.60 -9.40 -1.87
CA THR A 185 17.73 -10.80 -1.48
C THR A 185 16.40 -11.49 -1.72
N ILE A 186 16.40 -12.51 -2.60
CA ILE A 186 15.20 -13.32 -2.88
C ILE A 186 15.55 -14.76 -2.61
N LYS A 187 14.85 -15.43 -1.68
CA LYS A 187 15.15 -16.81 -1.30
C LYS A 187 13.89 -17.67 -1.22
N GLY A 188 14.05 -18.94 -1.60
CA GLY A 188 13.08 -19.99 -1.42
C GLY A 188 13.48 -20.90 -0.28
N GLN A 189 12.55 -21.27 0.59
CA GLN A 189 12.79 -22.09 1.78
C GLN A 189 11.75 -23.20 1.91
N LEU A 190 12.14 -24.32 2.55
CA LEU A 190 11.22 -25.34 3.05
C LEU A 190 11.25 -25.36 4.57
N TRP A 191 10.07 -25.35 5.17
CA TRP A 191 9.87 -25.35 6.62
C TRP A 191 9.04 -26.56 7.08
N LYS A 192 9.37 -27.11 8.26
CA LYS A 192 8.57 -28.09 8.97
C LYS A 192 8.22 -27.56 10.36
N GLY A 193 7.02 -27.04 10.52
CA GLY A 193 6.70 -26.23 11.68
C GLY A 193 7.67 -25.03 11.75
N ASP A 194 8.32 -24.83 12.89
CA ASP A 194 9.27 -23.74 13.12
C ASP A 194 10.72 -24.05 12.72
N THR A 195 10.95 -25.19 12.06
CA THR A 195 12.30 -25.60 11.65
C THR A 195 12.50 -25.43 10.16
N MET A 196 13.47 -24.59 9.76
CA MET A 196 13.90 -24.48 8.38
C MET A 196 14.66 -25.75 7.97
N ILE A 197 14.21 -26.41 6.92
CA ILE A 197 14.76 -27.68 6.41
C ILE A 197 15.81 -27.40 5.34
N SER A 198 15.55 -26.47 4.44
CA SER A 198 16.44 -26.12 3.33
C SER A 198 16.14 -24.72 2.80
N GLU A 199 17.13 -24.13 2.13
CA GLU A 199 17.06 -22.81 1.52
C GLU A 199 17.80 -22.81 0.18
N ALA A 200 17.37 -21.99 -0.76
CA ALA A 200 18.06 -21.70 -2.02
C ALA A 200 17.85 -20.23 -2.44
N ASP A 201 18.83 -19.69 -3.13
CA ASP A 201 18.71 -18.39 -3.77
C ASP A 201 17.75 -18.47 -4.97
N MET A 202 17.00 -17.39 -5.20
CA MET A 202 16.10 -17.24 -6.34
C MET A 202 16.77 -16.31 -7.37
N GLU A 203 17.15 -16.85 -8.51
CA GLU A 203 17.87 -16.13 -9.55
C GLU A 203 16.92 -15.57 -10.62
N TYR A 204 17.30 -14.46 -11.22
CA TYR A 204 16.59 -13.88 -12.34
C TYR A 204 16.56 -14.82 -13.56
N THR A 205 15.39 -15.04 -14.14
CA THR A 205 15.20 -16.02 -15.23
C THR A 205 15.52 -15.50 -16.64
N GLY A 206 15.90 -14.20 -16.77
CA GLY A 206 15.97 -13.51 -18.05
C GLY A 206 14.62 -12.92 -18.51
N LYS A 207 13.52 -13.25 -17.82
CA LYS A 207 12.20 -12.65 -18.04
C LYS A 207 11.89 -11.65 -16.93
N THR A 208 11.59 -10.42 -17.32
CA THR A 208 11.28 -9.32 -16.39
C THR A 208 10.36 -9.74 -15.24
N SER A 209 10.77 -9.43 -14.03
CA SER A 209 10.06 -9.73 -12.78
C SER A 209 9.92 -11.23 -12.42
N HIS A 210 10.63 -12.13 -13.10
CA HIS A 210 10.54 -13.57 -12.83
C HIS A 210 11.86 -14.08 -12.25
N TYR A 211 11.73 -14.82 -11.13
CA TYR A 211 12.85 -15.37 -10.38
C TYR A 211 12.59 -16.86 -10.12
N ARG A 212 13.63 -17.68 -10.16
CA ARG A 212 13.57 -19.11 -9.98
C ARG A 212 14.69 -19.60 -9.09
N GLY A 213 14.39 -20.55 -8.22
CA GLY A 213 15.35 -21.30 -7.43
C GLY A 213 14.97 -22.79 -7.39
N VAL A 214 15.89 -23.63 -6.94
CA VAL A 214 15.67 -25.07 -6.74
C VAL A 214 15.98 -25.40 -5.29
N VAL A 215 14.98 -25.89 -4.54
CA VAL A 215 15.11 -26.16 -3.11
C VAL A 215 15.12 -27.67 -2.85
N PRO A 216 16.17 -28.23 -2.19
CA PRO A 216 16.25 -29.65 -1.92
C PRO A 216 15.27 -30.09 -0.82
N VAL A 217 14.63 -31.27 -1.00
CA VAL A 217 13.65 -31.84 -0.07
C VAL A 217 14.34 -32.79 0.89
N ALA A 218 14.79 -32.29 2.04
CA ALA A 218 15.55 -33.08 3.01
C ALA A 218 14.68 -33.79 4.07
N ALA A 219 13.38 -33.50 4.16
CA ALA A 219 12.47 -34.08 5.16
C ALA A 219 11.16 -34.55 4.54
N SER A 220 10.48 -35.50 5.20
CA SER A 220 9.14 -35.98 4.83
C SER A 220 8.05 -35.41 5.74
N GLY A 221 6.81 -35.51 5.29
CA GLY A 221 5.61 -35.03 6.00
C GLY A 221 5.00 -33.76 5.39
N GLU A 222 4.23 -33.05 6.17
CA GLU A 222 3.68 -31.75 5.80
C GLU A 222 4.77 -30.69 5.97
N LEU A 223 5.12 -30.02 4.89
CA LEU A 223 6.07 -28.92 4.84
C LEU A 223 5.37 -27.66 4.32
N GLU A 224 5.96 -26.50 4.59
CA GLU A 224 5.61 -25.23 3.98
C GLU A 224 6.74 -24.76 3.07
N MET A 225 6.40 -24.45 1.83
CA MET A 225 7.27 -23.70 0.93
C MET A 225 7.07 -22.21 1.21
N LEU A 226 8.15 -21.48 1.40
CA LEU A 226 8.15 -20.06 1.64
C LEU A 226 9.12 -19.40 0.65
N VAL A 227 8.67 -18.33 -0.02
CA VAL A 227 9.57 -17.45 -0.78
C VAL A 227 9.46 -16.05 -0.21
N TYR A 228 10.60 -15.46 0.09
CA TYR A 228 10.66 -14.06 0.53
C TYR A 228 11.55 -13.22 -0.38
N ALA A 229 11.27 -11.92 -0.39
CA ALA A 229 12.10 -10.89 -0.99
C ALA A 229 12.32 -9.77 0.03
N VAL A 230 13.53 -9.22 0.08
CA VAL A 230 13.87 -8.07 0.90
C VAL A 230 14.84 -7.15 0.15
N ASP A 231 14.55 -5.86 0.23
CA ASP A 231 15.45 -4.77 -0.10
C ASP A 231 15.80 -4.05 1.21
N THR A 232 17.04 -4.18 1.63
CA THR A 232 17.52 -3.63 2.91
C THR A 232 17.74 -2.12 2.87
N GLU A 233 17.83 -1.52 1.69
CA GLU A 233 18.02 -0.07 1.55
C GLU A 233 16.70 0.69 1.70
N THR A 234 15.64 0.16 1.11
CA THR A 234 14.30 0.78 1.16
C THR A 234 13.41 0.22 2.27
N GLY A 235 13.72 -0.97 2.78
CA GLY A 235 12.88 -1.72 3.73
C GLY A 235 11.68 -2.39 3.07
N ASN A 236 11.63 -2.47 1.74
CA ASN A 236 10.58 -3.23 1.06
C ASN A 236 10.77 -4.73 1.26
N THR A 237 9.70 -5.41 1.62
CA THR A 237 9.68 -6.86 1.87
C THR A 237 8.44 -7.50 1.30
N ALA A 238 8.52 -8.79 0.98
CA ALA A 238 7.36 -9.63 0.70
C ALA A 238 7.64 -11.09 1.09
N VAL A 239 6.59 -11.81 1.43
CA VAL A 239 6.62 -13.25 1.69
C VAL A 239 5.40 -13.88 1.03
N ILE A 240 5.59 -15.05 0.41
CA ILE A 240 4.50 -15.91 -0.05
C ILE A 240 4.75 -17.34 0.40
N THR A 241 3.71 -18.03 0.83
CA THR A 241 3.78 -19.41 1.28
C THR A 241 2.86 -20.34 0.50
N SER A 242 3.20 -21.63 0.47
CA SER A 242 2.34 -22.68 -0.09
C SER A 242 2.61 -24.02 0.59
N PRO A 243 1.58 -24.84 0.89
CA PRO A 243 1.78 -26.14 1.51
C PRO A 243 2.39 -27.17 0.54
N LEU A 244 3.21 -28.06 1.07
CA LEU A 244 3.86 -29.17 0.36
C LEU A 244 3.71 -30.47 1.16
N LEU A 245 3.17 -31.51 0.56
CA LEU A 245 3.14 -32.85 1.14
C LEU A 245 4.29 -33.69 0.57
N VAL A 246 5.21 -34.13 1.42
CA VAL A 246 6.38 -34.97 1.06
C VAL A 246 6.21 -36.40 1.59
N ARG A 247 6.33 -37.36 0.69
CA ARG A 247 6.26 -38.80 0.99
C ARG A 247 7.63 -39.39 1.17
#